data_92be57f5a35e23440c6886c8bca1148c
#
_entry.id   92be57f5a35e23440c6886c8bca1148c
#
_cell.length_a   1.000
_cell.length_b   1.000
_cell.length_c   1.000
_cell.angle_alpha   90.00
_cell.angle_beta   90.00
_cell.angle_gamma   90.00
#
_symmetry.space_group_name_H-M   'P 1'
#
loop_
_entity.id
_entity.type
_entity.pdbx_description
1 polymer ?
#
loop_
_entity_poly.entity_id
_entity_poly.type
_entity_poly.pdbx_seq_one_letter_code
_entity_poly.pdbx_strand_id
1 'polypeptide(L)'
;MLMSTVTDDTLKKLKRSLTLDMKIDLPDRGVAMAISLSGVGGSRTLEYLTSGQITADNNKTEDNDMQSSHELIVAIYEKGYTDLVMDAAREAGAGGGTTINAKGTAAGAEKFFGLSLAVEKEMVFIVSSVDNKKDIMKAIMQKAGVDSKAHAIVFSLPVSATAGFRFADTVEKE
;
A
#
# COMPACT_ATOMS: atom_id res chain seq x y z
N MET A 1 -8.73 -4.81 -6.13
CA MET A 1 -8.30 -4.44 -4.77
C MET A 1 -9.50 -3.97 -3.97
N LEU A 2 -9.65 -4.39 -2.72
CA LEU A 2 -10.67 -3.92 -1.78
C LEU A 2 -10.01 -3.03 -0.73
N MET A 3 -10.59 -1.86 -0.46
CA MET A 3 -10.15 -0.96 0.62
C MET A 3 -11.35 -0.68 1.52
N SER A 4 -11.16 -0.75 2.82
CA SER A 4 -12.19 -0.48 3.82
C SER A 4 -11.59 0.20 5.04
N THR A 5 -12.31 1.15 5.62
CA THR A 5 -11.94 1.76 6.90
C THR A 5 -12.53 0.94 8.03
N VAL A 6 -11.71 0.56 8.99
CA VAL A 6 -12.11 -0.28 10.12
C VAL A 6 -11.57 0.30 11.42
N THR A 7 -12.27 0.01 12.54
CA THR A 7 -11.75 0.29 13.88
C THR A 7 -10.73 -0.77 14.28
N ASP A 8 -9.89 -0.49 15.27
CA ASP A 8 -8.85 -1.43 15.73
C ASP A 8 -9.43 -2.77 16.20
N ASP A 9 -10.57 -2.74 16.87
CA ASP A 9 -11.23 -3.98 17.32
C ASP A 9 -11.82 -4.78 16.15
N THR A 10 -12.35 -4.09 15.16
CA THR A 10 -12.79 -4.72 13.90
C THR A 10 -11.60 -5.29 13.15
N LEU A 11 -10.47 -4.58 13.10
CA LEU A 11 -9.22 -5.05 12.48
C LEU A 11 -8.73 -6.36 13.12
N LYS A 12 -8.71 -6.44 14.45
CA LYS A 12 -8.32 -7.68 15.18
C LYS A 12 -9.18 -8.88 14.78
N LYS A 13 -10.50 -8.68 14.71
CA LYS A 13 -11.44 -9.73 14.30
C LYS A 13 -11.29 -10.08 12.83
N LEU A 14 -11.18 -9.07 11.97
CA LEU A 14 -10.99 -9.26 10.53
C LEU A 14 -9.71 -10.06 10.26
N LYS A 15 -8.59 -9.68 10.88
CA LYS A 15 -7.32 -10.41 10.75
C LYS A 15 -7.49 -11.88 11.14
N ARG A 16 -8.16 -12.16 12.26
CA ARG A 16 -8.44 -13.52 12.71
C ARG A 16 -9.26 -14.31 11.68
N SER A 17 -10.34 -13.74 11.18
CA SER A 17 -11.19 -14.40 10.16
C SER A 17 -10.43 -14.61 8.85
N LEU A 18 -9.65 -13.65 8.38
CA LEU A 18 -8.82 -13.79 7.19
C LEU A 18 -7.84 -14.97 7.32
N THR A 19 -7.22 -15.13 8.50
CA THR A 19 -6.26 -16.21 8.75
C THR A 19 -6.93 -17.55 8.98
N LEU A 20 -7.95 -17.63 9.85
CA LEU A 20 -8.54 -18.89 10.27
C LEU A 20 -9.60 -19.41 9.29
N ASP A 21 -10.52 -18.54 8.85
CA ASP A 21 -11.65 -18.93 8.04
C ASP A 21 -11.30 -18.93 6.55
N MET A 22 -10.63 -17.90 6.07
CA MET A 22 -10.25 -17.74 4.67
C MET A 22 -8.88 -18.34 4.35
N LYS A 23 -8.07 -18.66 5.38
CA LYS A 23 -6.72 -19.22 5.23
C LYS A 23 -5.85 -18.38 4.29
N ILE A 24 -5.89 -17.05 4.46
CA ILE A 24 -5.23 -16.09 3.56
C ILE A 24 -3.70 -16.29 3.51
N ASP A 25 -3.12 -16.93 4.54
CA ASP A 25 -1.69 -17.24 4.64
C ASP A 25 -1.24 -18.39 3.73
N LEU A 26 -2.19 -19.08 3.07
CA LEU A 26 -1.84 -20.09 2.07
C LEU A 26 -1.49 -19.42 0.74
N PRO A 27 -0.59 -20.04 -0.07
CA PRO A 27 -0.24 -19.53 -1.39
C PRO A 27 -1.50 -19.24 -2.24
N ASP A 28 -1.44 -18.19 -3.07
CA ASP A 28 -2.48 -17.78 -4.03
C ASP A 28 -3.84 -17.39 -3.42
N ARG A 29 -3.93 -17.19 -2.11
CA ARG A 29 -5.18 -16.76 -1.44
C ARG A 29 -5.36 -15.27 -1.34
N GLY A 30 -4.28 -14.51 -1.38
CA GLY A 30 -4.33 -13.05 -1.34
C GLY A 30 -3.45 -12.46 -0.25
N VAL A 31 -3.47 -11.14 -0.20
CA VAL A 31 -2.68 -10.34 0.75
C VAL A 31 -3.58 -9.28 1.36
N ALA A 32 -3.52 -9.11 2.66
CA ALA A 32 -4.16 -8.02 3.38
C ALA A 32 -3.13 -7.22 4.18
N MET A 33 -3.32 -5.92 4.22
CA MET A 33 -2.51 -5.01 5.04
C MET A 33 -3.39 -3.94 5.68
N ALA A 34 -3.04 -3.52 6.86
CA ALA A 34 -3.67 -2.41 7.55
C ALA A 34 -2.68 -1.24 7.63
N ILE A 35 -3.20 -0.04 7.38
CA ILE A 35 -2.45 1.21 7.40
C ILE A 35 -3.20 2.17 8.32
N SER A 36 -2.50 2.74 9.28
CA SER A 36 -3.09 3.71 10.20
C SER A 36 -3.47 5.00 9.47
N LEU A 37 -4.70 5.48 9.71
CA LEU A 37 -5.15 6.76 9.20
C LEU A 37 -4.72 7.87 10.17
N SER A 38 -4.05 8.89 9.66
CA SER A 38 -3.67 10.09 10.43
C SER A 38 -4.75 11.18 10.41
N GLY A 39 -5.76 11.06 9.54
CA GLY A 39 -6.86 12.02 9.46
C GLY A 39 -7.95 11.56 8.49
N VAL A 40 -9.18 11.98 8.79
CA VAL A 40 -10.36 11.77 7.94
C VAL A 40 -11.05 13.11 7.72
N GLY A 41 -11.32 13.45 6.47
CA GLY A 41 -12.05 14.69 6.14
C GLY A 41 -13.55 14.56 6.44
N GLY A 42 -14.12 15.56 7.15
CA GLY A 42 -15.53 15.63 7.49
C GLY A 42 -15.91 14.89 8.78
N SER A 43 -16.54 15.62 9.74
CA SER A 43 -16.88 15.08 11.06
C SER A 43 -17.83 13.88 11.04
N ARG A 44 -18.73 13.79 10.06
CA ARG A 44 -19.68 12.67 9.90
C ARG A 44 -19.13 11.52 9.07
N THR A 45 -18.02 11.73 8.36
CA THR A 45 -17.47 10.71 7.43
C THR A 45 -16.91 9.53 8.21
N LEU A 46 -16.17 9.77 9.27
CA LEU A 46 -15.62 8.69 10.10
C LEU A 46 -16.73 7.85 10.76
N GLU A 47 -17.75 8.51 11.34
CA GLU A 47 -18.90 7.83 11.93
C GLU A 47 -19.63 6.96 10.89
N TYR A 48 -19.86 7.49 9.68
CA TYR A 48 -20.46 6.73 8.59
C TYR A 48 -19.60 5.52 8.17
N LEU A 49 -18.28 5.72 8.02
CA LEU A 49 -17.35 4.66 7.58
C LEU A 49 -17.18 3.55 8.63
N THR A 50 -17.39 3.86 9.91
CA THR A 50 -17.26 2.91 11.02
C THR A 50 -18.59 2.51 11.64
N SER A 51 -19.73 2.96 11.07
CA SER A 51 -21.07 2.62 11.56
C SER A 51 -21.28 1.09 11.56
N GLY A 52 -21.80 0.58 12.68
CA GLY A 52 -22.01 -0.86 12.87
C GLY A 52 -20.74 -1.66 13.17
N GLN A 53 -19.58 -1.03 13.26
CA GLN A 53 -18.35 -1.68 13.70
C GLN A 53 -18.25 -1.69 15.23
N ILE A 54 -17.38 -2.55 15.74
CA ILE A 54 -17.16 -2.67 17.18
C ILE A 54 -16.27 -1.48 17.59
N THR A 55 -16.80 -0.67 18.50
CA THR A 55 -16.03 0.38 19.17
C THR A 55 -15.95 -0.03 20.64
N ALA A 56 -14.76 -0.33 21.15
CA ALA A 56 -14.53 -0.29 22.58
C ALA A 56 -14.57 1.18 23.02
N ASP A 57 -15.15 1.44 24.19
CA ASP A 57 -15.14 2.78 24.82
C ASP A 57 -13.68 3.25 24.97
N ASN A 58 -13.19 4.08 24.07
CA ASN A 58 -11.81 4.46 24.01
C ASN A 58 -11.58 5.91 24.40
N ASN A 59 -11.32 6.10 25.67
CA ASN A 59 -10.48 7.18 26.20
C ASN A 59 -9.02 6.67 26.41
N LYS A 60 -8.45 6.00 25.44
CA LYS A 60 -7.02 5.70 25.44
C LYS A 60 -6.47 5.89 24.03
N THR A 61 -5.97 7.07 23.76
CA THR A 61 -4.83 7.27 22.88
C THR A 61 -3.64 6.55 23.52
N GLU A 62 -3.59 5.24 23.39
CA GLU A 62 -2.32 4.56 23.50
C GLU A 62 -1.62 4.84 22.18
N ASP A 63 -0.62 5.72 22.22
CA ASP A 63 0.50 5.71 21.30
C ASP A 63 1.13 4.32 21.40
N ASN A 64 0.49 3.34 20.79
CA ASN A 64 1.14 2.09 20.48
C ASN A 64 2.16 2.44 19.39
N ASP A 65 3.36 2.70 19.83
CA ASP A 65 4.61 2.56 19.09
C ASP A 65 4.70 1.08 18.64
N MET A 66 3.75 0.64 17.81
CA MET A 66 3.85 -0.60 17.09
C MET A 66 4.99 -0.37 16.09
N GLN A 67 6.20 -0.76 16.49
CA GLN A 67 7.30 -0.87 15.56
C GLN A 67 6.82 -1.72 14.39
N SER A 68 6.40 -1.03 13.35
CA SER A 68 5.99 -1.68 12.11
C SER A 68 7.21 -2.39 11.55
N SER A 69 7.16 -3.70 11.44
CA SER A 69 8.22 -4.47 10.78
C SER A 69 8.15 -4.35 9.25
N HIS A 70 7.09 -3.74 8.74
CA HIS A 70 6.81 -3.64 7.31
C HIS A 70 6.41 -2.24 6.90
N GLU A 71 6.74 -1.91 5.66
CA GLU A 71 6.38 -0.66 5.00
C GLU A 71 5.67 -0.96 3.68
N LEU A 72 4.70 -0.13 3.36
CA LEU A 72 4.09 -0.10 2.04
C LEU A 72 4.77 0.98 1.21
N ILE A 73 5.54 0.58 0.22
CA ILE A 73 6.10 1.48 -0.78
C ILE A 73 5.05 1.67 -1.87
N VAL A 74 4.76 2.93 -2.18
CA VAL A 74 3.87 3.32 -3.26
C VAL A 74 4.68 4.08 -4.29
N ALA A 75 4.69 3.61 -5.53
CA ALA A 75 5.24 4.34 -6.66
C ALA A 75 4.10 4.70 -7.63
N ILE A 76 4.08 5.96 -8.08
CA ILE A 76 3.13 6.48 -9.08
C ILE A 76 3.95 6.91 -10.28
N TYR A 77 3.61 6.43 -11.47
CA TYR A 77 4.41 6.64 -12.69
C TYR A 77 3.52 6.70 -13.95
N GLU A 78 4.13 7.08 -15.09
CA GLU A 78 3.43 7.07 -16.39
C GLU A 78 3.03 5.66 -16.77
N LYS A 79 1.83 5.51 -17.35
CA LYS A 79 1.31 4.21 -17.81
C LYS A 79 2.27 3.53 -18.80
N GLY A 80 2.45 2.23 -18.63
CA GLY A 80 3.30 1.37 -19.48
C GLY A 80 4.75 1.23 -19.00
N TYR A 81 5.08 1.77 -17.83
CA TYR A 81 6.43 1.65 -17.25
C TYR A 81 6.48 0.72 -16.02
N THR A 82 5.46 -0.11 -15.82
CA THR A 82 5.40 -1.08 -14.70
C THR A 82 6.61 -1.98 -14.66
N ASP A 83 7.04 -2.53 -15.80
CA ASP A 83 8.19 -3.45 -15.85
C ASP A 83 9.47 -2.73 -15.41
N LEU A 84 9.71 -1.51 -15.90
CA LEU A 84 10.88 -0.72 -15.51
C LEU A 84 10.93 -0.46 -14.00
N VAL A 85 9.79 -0.09 -13.42
CA VAL A 85 9.66 0.17 -11.98
C VAL A 85 9.83 -1.11 -11.17
N MET A 86 9.18 -2.20 -11.58
CA MET A 86 9.23 -3.47 -10.85
C MET A 86 10.58 -4.17 -10.98
N ASP A 87 11.24 -4.10 -12.12
CA ASP A 87 12.58 -4.66 -12.28
C ASP A 87 13.59 -3.93 -11.40
N ALA A 88 13.51 -2.58 -11.34
CA ALA A 88 14.31 -1.82 -10.40
C ALA A 88 14.05 -2.21 -8.94
N ALA A 89 12.78 -2.41 -8.57
CA ALA A 89 12.40 -2.82 -7.24
C ALA A 89 12.89 -4.24 -6.88
N ARG A 90 12.74 -5.20 -7.81
CA ARG A 90 13.18 -6.60 -7.62
C ARG A 90 14.68 -6.73 -7.46
N GLU A 91 15.47 -5.99 -8.24
CA GLU A 91 16.93 -5.96 -8.11
C GLU A 91 17.36 -5.49 -6.71
N ALA A 92 16.55 -4.67 -6.04
CA ALA A 92 16.78 -4.19 -4.68
C ALA A 92 16.07 -5.06 -3.60
N GLY A 93 15.55 -6.24 -3.96
CA GLY A 93 14.99 -7.21 -3.01
C GLY A 93 13.48 -7.12 -2.80
N ALA A 94 12.71 -6.42 -3.66
CA ALA A 94 11.27 -6.48 -3.60
C ALA A 94 10.75 -7.86 -4.05
N GLY A 95 9.90 -8.49 -3.24
CA GLY A 95 9.31 -9.79 -3.55
C GLY A 95 8.24 -9.74 -4.65
N GLY A 96 7.63 -8.57 -4.87
CA GLY A 96 6.55 -8.37 -5.84
C GLY A 96 5.76 -7.11 -5.54
N GLY A 97 4.74 -6.83 -6.35
CA GLY A 97 3.87 -5.68 -6.16
C GLY A 97 2.51 -5.85 -6.82
N THR A 98 1.55 -5.04 -6.40
CA THR A 98 0.22 -4.96 -7.00
C THR A 98 0.09 -3.66 -7.76
N THR A 99 -0.15 -3.73 -9.06
CA THR A 99 -0.32 -2.55 -9.92
C THR A 99 -1.80 -2.18 -10.08
N ILE A 100 -2.08 -0.89 -10.08
CA ILE A 100 -3.41 -0.30 -10.23
C ILE A 100 -3.34 0.80 -11.28
N ASN A 101 -4.31 0.80 -12.20
CA ASN A 101 -4.49 1.92 -13.12
C ASN A 101 -5.02 3.15 -12.37
N ALA A 102 -4.44 4.30 -12.64
CA ALA A 102 -4.80 5.58 -12.03
C ALA A 102 -4.91 6.68 -13.07
N LYS A 103 -5.48 7.82 -12.69
CA LYS A 103 -5.53 9.02 -13.52
C LYS A 103 -4.92 10.18 -12.77
N GLY A 104 -3.96 10.84 -13.40
CA GLY A 104 -3.37 12.07 -12.90
C GLY A 104 -4.29 13.28 -13.15
N THR A 105 -4.32 14.21 -12.19
CA THR A 105 -5.12 15.44 -12.27
C THR A 105 -4.24 16.69 -12.16
N ALA A 106 -3.00 16.63 -12.67
CA ALA A 106 -2.07 17.77 -12.60
C ALA A 106 -2.63 19.01 -13.33
N ALA A 107 -2.40 20.17 -12.74
CA ALA A 107 -2.68 21.45 -13.39
C ALA A 107 -1.82 21.59 -14.64
N GLY A 108 -2.44 21.77 -15.82
CA GLY A 108 -1.73 21.84 -17.11
C GLY A 108 -1.98 20.64 -18.02
N ALA A 109 -2.85 19.71 -17.65
CA ALA A 109 -3.31 18.66 -18.58
C ALA A 109 -3.87 19.31 -19.85
N GLU A 110 -3.33 18.89 -21.02
CA GLU A 110 -3.75 19.41 -22.31
C GLU A 110 -5.27 19.24 -22.48
N LYS A 111 -5.92 20.32 -22.90
CA LYS A 111 -7.34 20.30 -23.24
C LYS A 111 -7.46 20.02 -24.73
N PHE A 112 -8.03 18.89 -25.07
CA PHE A 112 -8.39 18.57 -26.45
C PHE A 112 -9.91 18.80 -26.64
N PHE A 113 -10.30 19.71 -27.52
CA PHE A 113 -11.69 20.14 -27.73
C PHE A 113 -12.45 20.54 -26.44
N GLY A 114 -11.75 21.19 -25.47
CA GLY A 114 -12.36 21.60 -24.21
C GLY A 114 -12.51 20.49 -23.16
N LEU A 115 -12.16 19.25 -23.49
CA LEU A 115 -12.11 18.12 -22.55
C LEU A 115 -10.71 18.01 -21.96
N SER A 116 -10.62 17.96 -20.63
CA SER A 116 -9.37 17.61 -19.94
C SER A 116 -9.00 16.18 -20.25
N LEU A 117 -7.90 15.96 -20.97
CA LEU A 117 -7.30 14.65 -21.11
C LEU A 117 -6.65 14.29 -19.77
N ALA A 118 -7.27 13.37 -19.04
CA ALA A 118 -6.66 12.84 -17.85
C ALA A 118 -5.39 12.07 -18.24
N VAL A 119 -4.25 12.45 -17.67
CA VAL A 119 -3.00 11.73 -17.87
C VAL A 119 -3.12 10.36 -17.23
N GLU A 120 -3.00 9.30 -18.04
CA GLU A 120 -3.04 7.93 -17.53
C GLU A 120 -1.77 7.63 -16.73
N LYS A 121 -1.97 7.14 -15.53
CA LYS A 121 -0.91 6.76 -14.59
C LYS A 121 -1.11 5.31 -14.16
N GLU A 122 -0.07 4.73 -13.65
CA GLU A 122 -0.12 3.48 -12.89
C GLU A 122 0.45 3.71 -11.50
N MET A 123 -0.03 2.92 -10.56
CA MET A 123 0.47 2.91 -9.19
C MET A 123 0.86 1.48 -8.85
N VAL A 124 2.02 1.27 -8.25
CA VAL A 124 2.38 -0.01 -7.68
C VAL A 124 2.48 0.08 -6.17
N PHE A 125 1.94 -0.93 -5.50
CA PHE A 125 2.02 -1.16 -4.07
C PHE A 125 2.99 -2.31 -3.82
N ILE A 126 4.08 -2.04 -3.11
CA ILE A 126 5.11 -3.01 -2.75
C ILE A 126 5.22 -3.05 -1.24
N VAL A 127 5.00 -4.21 -0.63
CA VAL A 127 5.27 -4.40 0.80
C VAL A 127 6.70 -4.89 0.96
N SER A 128 7.45 -4.24 1.83
CA SER A 128 8.83 -4.59 2.13
C SER A 128 9.06 -4.61 3.65
N SER A 129 10.16 -5.21 4.08
CA SER A 129 10.68 -4.97 5.42
C SER A 129 11.13 -3.50 5.55
N VAL A 130 11.15 -3.00 6.77
CA VAL A 130 11.69 -1.66 7.09
C VAL A 130 13.13 -1.53 6.62
N ASP A 131 13.92 -2.61 6.73
CA ASP A 131 15.34 -2.62 6.36
C ASP A 131 15.55 -2.44 4.85
N ASN A 132 14.77 -3.13 4.02
CA ASN A 132 14.90 -3.11 2.57
C ASN A 132 14.24 -1.88 1.90
N LYS A 133 13.37 -1.17 2.60
CA LYS A 133 12.64 -0.02 2.09
C LYS A 133 13.53 0.99 1.37
N LYS A 134 14.62 1.40 2.02
CA LYS A 134 15.52 2.43 1.50
C LYS A 134 16.15 2.03 0.16
N ASP A 135 16.58 0.80 0.04
CA ASP A 135 17.26 0.31 -1.16
C ASP A 135 16.28 0.16 -2.31
N ILE A 136 15.07 -0.34 -2.05
CA ILE A 136 14.00 -0.45 -3.04
C ILE A 136 13.60 0.94 -3.57
N MET A 137 13.31 1.89 -2.67
CA MET A 137 12.94 3.26 -3.07
C MET A 137 14.05 3.93 -3.87
N LYS A 138 15.31 3.78 -3.45
CA LYS A 138 16.48 4.33 -4.15
C LYS A 138 16.63 3.74 -5.55
N ALA A 139 16.49 2.42 -5.69
CA ALA A 139 16.59 1.74 -6.98
C ALA A 139 15.51 2.22 -7.97
N ILE A 140 14.26 2.34 -7.49
CA ILE A 140 13.16 2.87 -8.31
C ILE A 140 13.47 4.31 -8.74
N MET A 141 13.88 5.17 -7.80
CA MET A 141 14.18 6.59 -8.11
C MET A 141 15.34 6.75 -9.08
N GLN A 142 16.37 5.89 -9.00
CA GLN A 142 17.51 5.95 -9.91
C GLN A 142 17.17 5.50 -11.33
N LYS A 143 16.33 4.47 -11.50
CA LYS A 143 16.02 3.91 -12.82
C LYS A 143 14.76 4.48 -13.45
N ALA A 144 13.76 4.79 -12.64
CA ALA A 144 12.43 5.19 -13.07
C ALA A 144 11.98 6.56 -12.54
N GLY A 145 12.84 7.30 -11.83
CA GLY A 145 12.49 8.57 -11.19
C GLY A 145 12.09 9.68 -12.16
N VAL A 146 11.93 10.89 -11.63
CA VAL A 146 11.38 12.05 -12.38
C VAL A 146 12.14 12.44 -13.63
N ASP A 147 13.43 12.13 -13.71
CA ASP A 147 14.28 12.39 -14.89
C ASP A 147 14.20 11.28 -15.95
N SER A 148 13.51 10.19 -15.67
CA SER A 148 13.26 9.08 -16.61
C SER A 148 11.96 9.28 -17.38
N LYS A 149 11.73 8.44 -18.40
CA LYS A 149 10.44 8.42 -19.11
C LYS A 149 9.25 7.96 -18.25
N ALA A 150 9.51 7.26 -17.16
CA ALA A 150 8.47 6.81 -16.22
C ALA A 150 8.01 7.95 -15.30
N HIS A 151 8.81 8.98 -15.08
CA HIS A 151 8.52 10.10 -14.16
C HIS A 151 7.96 9.64 -12.81
N ALA A 152 8.53 8.56 -12.24
CA ALA A 152 8.03 7.98 -11.03
C ALA A 152 8.28 8.88 -9.81
N ILE A 153 7.26 8.96 -8.95
CA ILE A 153 7.36 9.46 -7.58
C ILE A 153 7.13 8.30 -6.62
N VAL A 154 7.91 8.25 -5.54
CA VAL A 154 7.89 7.13 -4.60
C VAL A 154 7.79 7.65 -3.18
N PHE A 155 6.93 7.05 -2.38
CA PHE A 155 6.82 7.30 -0.94
C PHE A 155 6.48 6.01 -0.19
N SER A 156 6.61 6.01 1.12
CA SER A 156 6.26 4.85 1.94
C SER A 156 5.33 5.20 3.10
N LEU A 157 4.57 4.22 3.53
CA LEU A 157 3.63 4.27 4.63
C LEU A 157 3.90 3.12 5.58
N PRO A 158 3.95 3.34 6.90
CA PRO A 158 4.11 2.25 7.87
C PRO A 158 2.88 1.34 7.83
N VAL A 159 3.12 0.03 7.85
CA VAL A 159 2.06 -0.99 7.85
C VAL A 159 1.89 -1.53 9.26
N SER A 160 0.75 -1.28 9.89
CA SER A 160 0.49 -1.68 11.27
C SER A 160 0.16 -3.18 11.42
N ALA A 161 -0.33 -3.84 10.37
CA ALA A 161 -0.58 -5.28 10.37
C ALA A 161 -0.58 -5.84 8.95
N THR A 162 -0.12 -7.09 8.81
CA THR A 162 -0.16 -7.87 7.57
C THR A 162 -0.81 -9.23 7.79
N ALA A 163 -1.39 -9.80 6.73
CA ALA A 163 -1.79 -11.20 6.63
C ALA A 163 -1.59 -11.68 5.19
N GLY A 164 -1.23 -12.95 4.99
CA GLY A 164 -0.97 -13.52 3.68
C GLY A 164 0.42 -13.22 3.11
N PHE A 165 1.32 -12.60 3.90
CA PHE A 165 2.72 -12.40 3.52
C PHE A 165 3.59 -13.54 4.05
N ARG A 166 4.27 -14.24 3.13
CA ARG A 166 5.41 -15.09 3.45
C ARG A 166 6.60 -14.49 2.73
N PHE A 167 7.51 -13.88 3.48
CA PHE A 167 8.82 -13.56 2.93
C PHE A 167 9.60 -14.87 2.77
N ALA A 168 10.31 -15.01 1.65
CA ALA A 168 11.07 -16.23 1.31
C ALA A 168 12.18 -16.62 2.32
N ASP A 169 12.41 -15.79 3.33
CA ASP A 169 13.53 -15.93 4.27
C ASP A 169 13.22 -16.78 5.51
N THR A 170 12.04 -17.37 5.62
CA THR A 170 11.70 -18.29 6.74
C THR A 170 11.55 -19.74 6.28
N VAL A 171 12.45 -20.22 5.43
CA VAL A 171 12.69 -21.65 5.36
C VAL A 171 13.78 -21.95 6.38
N GLU A 172 13.43 -21.99 7.65
CA GLU A 172 14.23 -22.71 8.63
C GLU A 172 14.27 -24.16 8.18
N LYS A 173 15.48 -24.63 7.97
CA LYS A 173 15.78 -26.04 7.74
C LYS A 173 15.37 -26.81 9.00
N GLU A 174 14.37 -27.68 8.89
CA GLU A 174 14.30 -28.87 9.72
C GLU A 174 15.23 -29.96 9.18
#